data_ab4a7abf0c62926b240fba740e3f3f15
#
_entry.id   ab4a7abf0c62926b240fba740e3f3f15
#
_cell.length_a   1.000
_cell.length_b   1.000
_cell.length_c   1.000
_cell.angle_alpha   90.00
_cell.angle_beta   90.00
_cell.angle_gamma   90.00
#
_symmetry.space_group_name_H-M   'P 1'
#
loop_
_entity.id
_entity.type
_entity.pdbx_description
1 polymer ?
#
loop_
_entity_poly.entity_id
_entity_poly.type
_entity_poly.pdbx_seq_one_letter_code
_entity_poly.pdbx_strand_id
1 'polypeptide(L)'
;MPDVFSDITNAPSEILEPIAQTLEARAADPKLQAMLESYLGEIELPAGARILEVGSGTGPIARRLARLAQAEKVVGLDPSPVFVARARELAEGVDKLSFEEGDGRALPFDAGSFDLVVLHTLLCHVPEADAVVRESHRVLGPGGTLAVFDCDFSTASLSIGDFDPLACIADALVDSIVHDRWFVRKMIGLLRDCGFEPGPLRNYAYAEHPEPGYMFSWIERGADALMAAGRLGEDGARALKSEAERRVADGQWYAQLCFASVIAAKPA
;
A
#
# COMPACT_ATOMS: atom_id res chain seq x y z
N MET A 1 6.89 -12.71 -13.15
CA MET A 1 5.45 -13.04 -12.97
C MET A 1 4.70 -11.71 -12.99
N PRO A 2 3.46 -11.65 -13.44
CA PRO A 2 2.66 -10.43 -13.24
C PRO A 2 2.55 -10.15 -11.74
N ASP A 3 2.35 -8.88 -11.39
CA ASP A 3 2.08 -8.44 -10.03
C ASP A 3 0.95 -9.28 -9.41
N VAL A 4 1.20 -9.94 -8.29
CA VAL A 4 0.21 -10.82 -7.64
C VAL A 4 -1.05 -10.04 -7.23
N PHE A 5 -0.91 -8.75 -6.90
CA PHE A 5 -2.05 -7.90 -6.55
C PHE A 5 -2.92 -7.53 -7.77
N SER A 6 -2.37 -7.57 -8.99
CA SER A 6 -3.15 -7.30 -10.21
C SER A 6 -4.15 -8.42 -10.54
N ASP A 7 -3.96 -9.63 -10.00
CA ASP A 7 -4.85 -10.80 -10.15
C ASP A 7 -5.01 -11.55 -8.81
N ILE A 8 -5.16 -10.81 -7.73
CA ILE A 8 -5.17 -11.32 -6.35
C ILE A 8 -6.31 -12.33 -6.10
N THR A 9 -7.41 -12.18 -6.83
CA THR A 9 -8.60 -13.04 -6.70
C THR A 9 -8.33 -14.49 -7.12
N ASN A 10 -7.41 -14.70 -8.07
CA ASN A 10 -7.03 -16.01 -8.57
C ASN A 10 -5.74 -16.57 -7.93
N ALA A 11 -5.12 -15.83 -7.03
CA ALA A 11 -3.89 -16.25 -6.38
C ALA A 11 -4.15 -17.41 -5.40
N PRO A 12 -3.30 -18.46 -5.38
CA PRO A 12 -3.41 -19.56 -4.43
C PRO A 12 -3.30 -19.09 -2.97
N SER A 13 -4.05 -19.73 -2.06
CA SER A 13 -4.05 -19.37 -0.63
C SER A 13 -2.66 -19.48 0.01
N GLU A 14 -1.83 -20.44 -0.46
CA GLU A 14 -0.45 -20.62 0.03
C GLU A 14 0.44 -19.40 -0.26
N ILE A 15 0.10 -18.61 -1.30
CA ILE A 15 0.79 -17.35 -1.62
C ILE A 15 0.20 -16.19 -0.82
N LEU A 16 -1.11 -16.20 -0.58
CA LEU A 16 -1.81 -15.10 0.08
C LEU A 16 -1.53 -15.00 1.59
N GLU A 17 -1.34 -16.13 2.28
CA GLU A 17 -1.07 -16.11 3.73
C GLU A 17 0.24 -15.39 4.12
N PRO A 18 1.40 -15.64 3.47
CA PRO A 18 2.62 -14.86 3.71
C PRO A 18 2.44 -13.37 3.38
N ILE A 19 1.64 -13.04 2.36
CA ILE A 19 1.35 -11.65 2.03
C ILE A 19 0.52 -11.00 3.14
N ALA A 20 -0.51 -11.68 3.65
CA ALA A 20 -1.33 -11.20 4.76
C ALA A 20 -0.46 -10.89 6.01
N GLN A 21 0.47 -11.77 6.35
CA GLN A 21 1.43 -11.52 7.44
C GLN A 21 2.32 -10.30 7.16
N THR A 22 2.77 -10.13 5.92
CA THR A 22 3.58 -8.97 5.52
C THR A 22 2.78 -7.67 5.64
N LEU A 23 1.49 -7.65 5.27
CA LEU A 23 0.62 -6.48 5.41
C LEU A 23 0.47 -6.06 6.88
N GLU A 24 0.24 -7.00 7.78
CA GLU A 24 0.14 -6.72 9.22
C GLU A 24 1.48 -6.27 9.81
N ALA A 25 2.60 -6.92 9.47
CA ALA A 25 3.93 -6.54 9.93
C ALA A 25 4.30 -5.13 9.46
N ARG A 26 3.99 -4.79 8.20
CA ARG A 26 4.19 -3.46 7.63
C ARG A 26 3.33 -2.41 8.34
N ALA A 27 2.07 -2.72 8.61
CA ALA A 27 1.17 -1.82 9.32
C ALA A 27 1.58 -1.60 10.80
N ALA A 28 2.33 -2.53 11.38
CA ALA A 28 2.88 -2.41 12.73
C ALA A 28 4.20 -1.60 12.79
N ASP A 29 4.82 -1.29 11.63
CA ASP A 29 6.07 -0.51 11.60
C ASP A 29 5.83 0.92 12.12
N PRO A 30 6.59 1.38 13.16
CA PRO A 30 6.34 2.68 13.78
C PRO A 30 6.52 3.87 12.83
N LYS A 31 7.42 3.77 11.84
CA LYS A 31 7.66 4.85 10.87
C LYS A 31 6.48 4.96 9.91
N LEU A 32 5.94 3.83 9.44
CA LEU A 32 4.76 3.80 8.59
C LEU A 32 3.50 4.24 9.34
N GLN A 33 3.38 3.89 10.62
CA GLN A 33 2.32 4.41 11.48
C GLN A 33 2.40 5.93 11.63
N ALA A 34 3.60 6.49 11.83
CA ALA A 34 3.77 7.94 11.92
C ALA A 34 3.39 8.66 10.62
N MET A 35 3.68 8.06 9.44
CA MET A 35 3.25 8.60 8.15
C MET A 35 1.73 8.56 8.00
N LEU A 36 1.10 7.45 8.41
CA LEU A 36 -0.35 7.29 8.42
C LEU A 36 -1.01 8.36 9.27
N GLU A 37 -0.56 8.55 10.52
CA GLU A 37 -1.08 9.59 11.42
C GLU A 37 -0.88 10.99 10.83
N SER A 38 0.26 11.25 10.19
CA SER A 38 0.55 12.54 9.58
C SER A 38 -0.47 12.91 8.51
N TYR A 39 -0.72 12.03 7.52
CA TYR A 39 -1.65 12.39 6.46
C TYR A 39 -3.11 12.31 6.88
N LEU A 40 -3.49 11.38 7.77
CA LEU A 40 -4.85 11.34 8.32
C LEU A 40 -5.17 12.57 9.16
N GLY A 41 -4.18 13.13 9.86
CA GLY A 41 -4.33 14.34 10.63
C GLY A 41 -4.61 15.61 9.80
N GLU A 42 -4.39 15.56 8.48
CA GLU A 42 -4.71 16.66 7.56
C GLU A 42 -6.16 16.58 7.03
N ILE A 43 -6.89 15.49 7.33
CA ILE A 43 -8.24 15.29 6.81
C ILE A 43 -9.26 15.86 7.80
N GLU A 44 -10.04 16.83 7.34
CA GLU A 44 -11.19 17.33 8.07
C GLU A 44 -12.42 16.46 7.77
N LEU A 45 -13.01 15.86 8.80
CA LEU A 45 -14.17 15.00 8.67
C LEU A 45 -15.38 15.61 9.40
N PRO A 46 -16.58 15.52 8.82
CA PRO A 46 -17.80 15.85 9.54
C PRO A 46 -18.05 14.85 10.66
N ALA A 47 -18.80 15.25 11.68
CA ALA A 47 -19.32 14.32 12.67
C ALA A 47 -20.27 13.31 11.98
N GLY A 48 -20.13 12.02 12.30
CA GLY A 48 -20.93 10.97 11.66
C GLY A 48 -20.40 10.59 10.26
N ALA A 49 -19.10 10.77 9.99
CA ALA A 49 -18.50 10.48 8.69
C ALA A 49 -18.63 8.99 8.31
N ARG A 50 -19.00 8.75 7.06
CA ARG A 50 -18.99 7.43 6.39
C ARG A 50 -17.72 7.30 5.58
N ILE A 51 -16.94 6.30 5.90
CA ILE A 51 -15.58 6.13 5.36
C ILE A 51 -15.48 4.82 4.59
N LEU A 52 -14.89 4.86 3.40
CA LEU A 52 -14.54 3.70 2.60
C LEU A 52 -13.02 3.59 2.46
N GLU A 53 -12.46 2.44 2.74
CA GLU A 53 -11.12 2.07 2.30
C GLU A 53 -11.24 1.08 1.13
N VAL A 54 -10.64 1.40 -0.02
CA VAL A 54 -10.56 0.52 -1.19
C VAL A 54 -9.19 -0.13 -1.24
N GLY A 55 -9.16 -1.45 -1.44
CA GLY A 55 -7.94 -2.25 -1.35
C GLY A 55 -7.50 -2.43 0.10
N SER A 56 -8.44 -2.79 0.98
CA SER A 56 -8.20 -2.81 2.43
C SER A 56 -7.28 -3.95 2.89
N GLY A 57 -6.99 -4.93 2.03
CA GLY A 57 -6.21 -6.10 2.40
C GLY A 57 -6.75 -6.78 3.66
N THR A 58 -5.88 -7.01 4.64
CA THR A 58 -6.25 -7.55 5.97
C THR A 58 -6.86 -6.50 6.91
N GLY A 59 -7.12 -5.28 6.45
CA GLY A 59 -7.86 -4.23 7.13
C GLY A 59 -7.12 -3.41 8.19
N PRO A 60 -5.78 -3.28 8.20
CA PRO A 60 -5.10 -2.54 9.26
C PRO A 60 -5.44 -1.05 9.24
N ILE A 61 -5.59 -0.45 8.05
CA ILE A 61 -5.93 0.96 7.92
C ILE A 61 -7.41 1.19 8.25
N ALA A 62 -8.34 0.32 7.77
CA ALA A 62 -9.75 0.38 8.14
C ALA A 62 -9.94 0.29 9.66
N ARG A 63 -9.21 -0.59 10.36
CA ARG A 63 -9.21 -0.66 11.83
C ARG A 63 -8.71 0.65 12.48
N ARG A 64 -7.76 1.34 11.86
CA ARG A 64 -7.29 2.64 12.34
C ARG A 64 -8.33 3.74 12.07
N LEU A 65 -8.94 3.77 10.88
CA LEU A 65 -10.01 4.72 10.53
C LEU A 65 -11.21 4.57 11.46
N ALA A 66 -11.57 3.34 11.84
CA ALA A 66 -12.66 3.09 12.78
C ALA A 66 -12.42 3.67 14.20
N ARG A 67 -11.19 4.05 14.54
CA ARG A 67 -10.87 4.71 15.82
C ARG A 67 -11.02 6.23 15.78
N LEU A 68 -11.23 6.81 14.60
CA LEU A 68 -11.50 8.25 14.48
C LEU A 68 -12.81 8.60 15.18
N ALA A 69 -12.79 9.67 15.98
CA ALA A 69 -13.97 10.09 16.74
C ALA A 69 -15.14 10.49 15.85
N GLN A 70 -14.85 11.01 14.66
CA GLN A 70 -15.84 11.44 13.67
C GLN A 70 -16.47 10.29 12.89
N ALA A 71 -15.82 9.10 12.84
CA ALA A 71 -16.30 7.98 12.07
C ALA A 71 -17.58 7.36 12.67
N GLU A 72 -18.64 7.29 11.89
CA GLU A 72 -19.89 6.58 12.21
C GLU A 72 -19.87 5.17 11.60
N LYS A 73 -19.42 5.07 10.35
CA LYS A 73 -19.34 3.80 9.62
C LYS A 73 -18.04 3.75 8.81
N VAL A 74 -17.34 2.63 8.90
CA VAL A 74 -16.16 2.35 8.08
C VAL A 74 -16.38 1.05 7.32
N VAL A 75 -16.11 1.07 6.03
CA VAL A 75 -16.16 -0.12 5.16
C VAL A 75 -14.78 -0.30 4.56
N GLY A 76 -14.18 -1.48 4.71
CA GLY A 76 -13.03 -1.92 3.95
C GLY A 76 -13.50 -2.78 2.78
N LEU A 77 -13.02 -2.51 1.58
CA LEU A 77 -13.32 -3.32 0.41
C LEU A 77 -12.03 -3.87 -0.19
N ASP A 78 -12.01 -5.18 -0.49
CA ASP A 78 -10.88 -5.85 -1.13
C ASP A 78 -11.37 -6.97 -2.05
N PRO A 79 -10.74 -7.20 -3.22
CA PRO A 79 -11.16 -8.27 -4.12
C PRO A 79 -10.78 -9.68 -3.63
N SER A 80 -9.88 -9.81 -2.64
CA SER A 80 -9.42 -11.11 -2.13
C SER A 80 -10.33 -11.64 -1.02
N PRO A 81 -11.08 -12.73 -1.23
CA PRO A 81 -11.90 -13.32 -0.17
C PRO A 81 -11.05 -13.79 1.04
N VAL A 82 -9.80 -14.19 0.81
CA VAL A 82 -8.86 -14.59 1.87
C VAL A 82 -8.51 -13.40 2.75
N PHE A 83 -8.18 -12.25 2.16
CA PHE A 83 -7.87 -11.05 2.92
C PHE A 83 -9.10 -10.52 3.65
N VAL A 84 -10.26 -10.50 3.01
CA VAL A 84 -11.52 -10.07 3.64
C VAL A 84 -11.88 -10.95 4.82
N ALA A 85 -11.75 -12.29 4.70
CA ALA A 85 -11.96 -13.19 5.82
C ALA A 85 -11.02 -12.88 6.99
N ARG A 86 -9.74 -12.69 6.69
CA ARG A 86 -8.74 -12.32 7.70
C ARG A 86 -9.01 -10.96 8.34
N ALA A 87 -9.43 -9.98 7.55
CA ALA A 87 -9.78 -8.65 8.03
C ALA A 87 -10.97 -8.69 9.01
N ARG A 88 -11.99 -9.51 8.71
CA ARG A 88 -13.14 -9.72 9.60
C ARG A 88 -12.74 -10.34 10.93
N GLU A 89 -11.87 -11.35 10.92
CA GLU A 89 -11.33 -11.95 12.15
C GLU A 89 -10.58 -10.92 13.01
N LEU A 90 -9.69 -10.14 12.38
CA LEU A 90 -8.87 -9.15 13.08
C LEU A 90 -9.65 -7.92 13.58
N ALA A 91 -10.87 -7.71 13.08
CA ALA A 91 -11.76 -6.62 13.46
C ALA A 91 -12.90 -7.05 14.41
N GLU A 92 -12.85 -8.27 14.95
CA GLU A 92 -13.87 -8.76 15.87
C GLU A 92 -14.07 -7.77 17.04
N GLY A 93 -15.32 -7.39 17.32
CA GLY A 93 -15.67 -6.43 18.38
C GLY A 93 -15.55 -4.95 17.99
N VAL A 94 -15.35 -4.61 16.72
CA VAL A 94 -15.34 -3.22 16.23
C VAL A 94 -16.67 -2.93 15.51
N ASP A 95 -17.69 -2.49 16.22
CA ASP A 95 -19.10 -2.41 15.76
C ASP A 95 -19.33 -1.53 14.51
N LYS A 96 -18.54 -0.49 14.29
CA LYS A 96 -18.71 0.43 13.16
C LYS A 96 -17.85 0.10 11.93
N LEU A 97 -17.16 -1.06 11.95
CA LEU A 97 -16.29 -1.52 10.88
C LEU A 97 -16.86 -2.78 10.23
N SER A 98 -16.93 -2.78 8.90
CA SER A 98 -17.28 -3.96 8.11
C SER A 98 -16.33 -4.14 6.94
N PHE A 99 -16.25 -5.37 6.42
CA PHE A 99 -15.44 -5.69 5.24
C PHE A 99 -16.29 -6.37 4.19
N GLU A 100 -16.12 -5.94 2.93
CA GLU A 100 -16.85 -6.43 1.77
C GLU A 100 -15.87 -6.90 0.69
N GLU A 101 -16.23 -7.97 -0.01
CA GLU A 101 -15.52 -8.42 -1.20
C GLU A 101 -15.98 -7.60 -2.40
N GLY A 102 -15.03 -7.06 -3.17
CA GLY A 102 -15.37 -6.28 -4.35
C GLY A 102 -14.18 -5.70 -5.07
N ASP A 103 -14.43 -5.31 -6.32
CA ASP A 103 -13.43 -4.67 -7.18
C ASP A 103 -13.53 -3.15 -7.05
N GLY A 104 -12.42 -2.49 -6.74
CA GLY A 104 -12.36 -1.02 -6.65
C GLY A 104 -12.67 -0.30 -7.96
N ARG A 105 -12.59 -1.00 -9.10
CA ARG A 105 -12.94 -0.47 -10.43
C ARG A 105 -14.44 -0.45 -10.71
N ALA A 106 -15.23 -1.11 -9.86
CA ALA A 106 -16.70 -1.19 -9.96
C ALA A 106 -17.32 -1.31 -8.55
N LEU A 107 -17.28 -0.22 -7.78
CA LEU A 107 -17.70 -0.22 -6.38
C LEU A 107 -19.19 -0.53 -6.21
N PRO A 108 -19.59 -1.49 -5.35
CA PRO A 108 -20.98 -1.91 -5.15
C PRO A 108 -21.77 -0.94 -4.25
N PHE A 109 -21.49 0.35 -4.33
CA PHE A 109 -22.12 1.38 -3.51
C PHE A 109 -22.78 2.45 -4.38
N ASP A 110 -23.85 3.06 -3.86
CA ASP A 110 -24.53 4.16 -4.52
C ASP A 110 -23.65 5.42 -4.59
N ALA A 111 -23.93 6.28 -5.57
CA ALA A 111 -23.27 7.58 -5.67
C ALA A 111 -23.51 8.42 -4.41
N GLY A 112 -22.48 9.09 -3.90
CA GLY A 112 -22.58 9.96 -2.72
C GLY A 112 -22.76 9.22 -1.39
N SER A 113 -22.38 7.93 -1.32
CA SER A 113 -22.51 7.11 -0.12
C SER A 113 -21.50 7.41 0.98
N PHE A 114 -20.37 8.06 0.64
CA PHE A 114 -19.26 8.28 1.55
C PHE A 114 -18.83 9.73 1.62
N ASP A 115 -18.24 10.09 2.75
CA ASP A 115 -17.69 11.41 3.03
C ASP A 115 -16.16 11.40 2.87
N LEU A 116 -15.53 10.23 3.07
CA LEU A 116 -14.09 9.97 2.84
C LEU A 116 -13.92 8.65 2.11
N VAL A 117 -13.07 8.65 1.07
CA VAL A 117 -12.49 7.43 0.48
C VAL A 117 -10.97 7.46 0.71
N VAL A 118 -10.42 6.32 1.14
CA VAL A 118 -8.99 6.13 1.36
C VAL A 118 -8.46 5.08 0.40
N LEU A 119 -7.40 5.41 -0.33
CA LEU A 119 -6.64 4.52 -1.20
C LEU A 119 -5.21 4.46 -0.63
N HIS A 120 -4.93 3.39 0.15
CA HIS A 120 -3.65 3.26 0.86
C HIS A 120 -2.79 2.16 0.24
N THR A 121 -1.74 2.56 -0.49
CA THR A 121 -0.82 1.65 -1.21
C THR A 121 -1.54 0.66 -2.11
N LEU A 122 -2.41 1.19 -2.95
CA LEU A 122 -3.26 0.45 -3.84
C LEU A 122 -2.95 0.73 -5.31
N LEU A 123 -2.92 2.01 -5.69
CA LEU A 123 -3.00 2.41 -7.10
C LEU A 123 -1.76 2.03 -7.92
N CYS A 124 -0.59 1.89 -7.28
CA CYS A 124 0.62 1.38 -7.93
C CYS A 124 0.52 -0.10 -8.35
N HIS A 125 -0.46 -0.85 -7.82
CA HIS A 125 -0.71 -2.26 -8.12
C HIS A 125 -1.83 -2.49 -9.14
N VAL A 126 -2.70 -1.50 -9.36
CA VAL A 126 -3.89 -1.65 -10.20
C VAL A 126 -3.62 -1.18 -11.63
N PRO A 127 -3.77 -2.06 -12.66
CA PRO A 127 -3.56 -1.67 -14.05
C PRO A 127 -4.45 -0.51 -14.52
N GLU A 128 -5.69 -0.44 -14.04
CA GLU A 128 -6.71 0.56 -14.39
C GLU A 128 -6.97 1.49 -13.20
N ALA A 129 -5.89 2.13 -12.69
CA ALA A 129 -5.94 3.03 -11.54
C ALA A 129 -6.96 4.17 -11.72
N ASP A 130 -7.14 4.65 -12.95
CA ASP A 130 -8.13 5.67 -13.31
C ASP A 130 -9.58 5.21 -13.09
N ALA A 131 -9.89 3.93 -13.29
CA ALA A 131 -11.21 3.38 -13.00
C ALA A 131 -11.51 3.40 -11.49
N VAL A 132 -10.52 3.03 -10.66
CA VAL A 132 -10.65 3.08 -9.19
C VAL A 132 -10.87 4.52 -8.72
N VAL A 133 -10.13 5.48 -9.28
CA VAL A 133 -10.26 6.90 -8.91
C VAL A 133 -11.61 7.46 -9.35
N ARG A 134 -12.12 7.11 -10.55
CA ARG A 134 -13.46 7.51 -11.01
C ARG A 134 -14.58 6.93 -10.13
N GLU A 135 -14.47 5.66 -9.75
CA GLU A 135 -15.44 5.05 -8.83
C GLU A 135 -15.38 5.71 -7.45
N SER A 136 -14.19 6.00 -6.94
CA SER A 136 -14.02 6.79 -5.70
C SER A 136 -14.71 8.15 -5.80
N HIS A 137 -14.55 8.84 -6.94
CA HIS A 137 -15.26 10.10 -7.19
C HIS A 137 -16.78 9.93 -7.20
N ARG A 138 -17.27 8.85 -7.83
CA ARG A 138 -18.73 8.58 -7.90
C ARG A 138 -19.34 8.33 -6.52
N VAL A 139 -18.70 7.52 -5.68
CA VAL A 139 -19.24 7.14 -4.38
C VAL A 139 -19.06 8.21 -3.29
N LEU A 140 -18.17 9.18 -3.49
CA LEU A 140 -18.05 10.35 -2.62
C LEU A 140 -19.22 11.30 -2.82
N GLY A 141 -19.76 11.86 -1.72
CA GLY A 141 -20.69 12.97 -1.73
C GLY A 141 -20.07 14.27 -2.27
N PRO A 142 -20.89 15.29 -2.63
CA PRO A 142 -20.39 16.62 -2.92
C PRO A 142 -19.55 17.17 -1.76
N GLY A 143 -18.37 17.74 -2.03
CA GLY A 143 -17.44 18.19 -0.99
C GLY A 143 -16.73 17.06 -0.22
N GLY A 144 -16.93 15.80 -0.61
CA GLY A 144 -16.25 14.64 -0.01
C GLY A 144 -14.75 14.62 -0.33
N THR A 145 -14.01 13.87 0.46
CA THR A 145 -12.54 13.82 0.40
C THR A 145 -12.03 12.47 -0.11
N LEU A 146 -11.05 12.50 -1.01
CA LEU A 146 -10.23 11.37 -1.38
C LEU A 146 -8.85 11.52 -0.75
N ALA A 147 -8.43 10.55 0.04
CA ALA A 147 -7.07 10.47 0.57
C ALA A 147 -6.31 9.36 -0.14
N VAL A 148 -5.23 9.72 -0.82
CA VAL A 148 -4.33 8.76 -1.48
C VAL A 148 -2.99 8.78 -0.77
N PHE A 149 -2.50 7.59 -0.39
CA PHE A 149 -1.15 7.37 0.11
C PHE A 149 -0.55 6.21 -0.67
N ASP A 150 0.56 6.43 -1.36
CA ASP A 150 1.16 5.37 -2.15
C ASP A 150 2.69 5.44 -2.12
N CYS A 151 3.31 4.39 -2.62
CA CYS A 151 4.75 4.18 -2.60
C CYS A 151 5.39 4.59 -3.92
N ASP A 152 6.39 5.47 -3.90
CA ASP A 152 7.25 5.74 -5.06
C ASP A 152 8.32 4.64 -5.16
N PHE A 153 7.95 3.48 -5.70
CA PHE A 153 8.85 2.35 -5.86
C PHE A 153 10.05 2.64 -6.76
N SER A 154 10.02 3.74 -7.51
CA SER A 154 11.20 4.20 -8.28
C SER A 154 12.35 4.70 -7.40
N THR A 155 12.08 4.93 -6.11
CA THR A 155 13.06 5.40 -5.11
C THR A 155 13.62 4.28 -4.24
N ALA A 156 13.15 3.05 -4.43
CA ALA A 156 13.58 1.90 -3.65
C ALA A 156 15.07 1.64 -3.81
N SER A 157 15.80 1.52 -2.71
CA SER A 157 17.23 1.21 -2.72
C SER A 157 17.64 0.41 -1.49
N LEU A 158 18.50 -0.57 -1.72
CA LEU A 158 19.24 -1.34 -0.71
C LEU A 158 20.75 -1.11 -0.82
N SER A 159 21.14 -0.13 -1.65
CA SER A 159 22.54 0.13 -2.00
C SER A 159 23.16 1.12 -1.04
N ILE A 160 24.43 0.88 -0.70
CA ILE A 160 25.29 1.77 0.08
C ILE A 160 26.41 2.42 -0.77
N GLY A 161 26.44 2.14 -2.07
CA GLY A 161 27.43 2.71 -3.00
C GLY A 161 27.19 2.28 -4.44
N ASP A 162 28.06 2.73 -5.34
CA ASP A 162 28.03 2.34 -6.74
C ASP A 162 28.33 0.85 -6.91
N PHE A 163 27.64 0.21 -7.87
CA PHE A 163 27.79 -1.23 -8.18
C PHE A 163 27.52 -2.16 -7.00
N ASP A 164 26.66 -1.73 -6.08
CA ASP A 164 26.28 -2.52 -4.91
C ASP A 164 25.57 -3.83 -5.33
N PRO A 165 26.01 -5.00 -4.81
CA PRO A 165 25.39 -6.27 -5.14
C PRO A 165 23.92 -6.38 -4.74
N LEU A 166 23.46 -5.65 -3.70
CA LEU A 166 22.06 -5.67 -3.28
C LEU A 166 21.14 -4.78 -4.15
N ALA A 167 21.69 -3.96 -5.07
CA ALA A 167 20.87 -3.16 -5.98
C ALA A 167 19.90 -4.01 -6.80
N CYS A 168 20.35 -5.17 -7.29
CA CYS A 168 19.51 -6.06 -8.12
C CYS A 168 18.34 -6.67 -7.35
N ILE A 169 18.41 -6.78 -6.03
CA ILE A 169 17.36 -7.30 -5.16
C ILE A 169 16.15 -6.36 -5.17
N ALA A 170 16.38 -5.06 -4.94
CA ALA A 170 15.30 -4.07 -4.92
C ALA A 170 14.57 -4.01 -6.27
N ASP A 171 15.32 -3.93 -7.37
CA ASP A 171 14.74 -3.90 -8.72
C ASP A 171 13.95 -5.17 -9.04
N ALA A 172 14.49 -6.35 -8.74
CA ALA A 172 13.82 -7.60 -9.03
C ALA A 172 12.53 -7.77 -8.22
N LEU A 173 12.52 -7.36 -6.96
CA LEU A 173 11.31 -7.39 -6.15
C LEU A 173 10.27 -6.42 -6.69
N VAL A 174 10.64 -5.17 -6.93
CA VAL A 174 9.71 -4.15 -7.48
C VAL A 174 9.11 -4.62 -8.81
N ASP A 175 9.92 -5.14 -9.73
CA ASP A 175 9.45 -5.66 -11.02
C ASP A 175 8.49 -6.87 -10.87
N SER A 176 8.53 -7.57 -9.73
CA SER A 176 7.70 -8.75 -9.47
C SER A 176 6.40 -8.47 -8.73
N ILE A 177 6.30 -7.33 -8.02
CA ILE A 177 5.17 -7.03 -7.14
C ILE A 177 4.46 -5.70 -7.43
N VAL A 178 4.93 -4.90 -8.38
CA VAL A 178 4.39 -3.57 -8.66
C VAL A 178 4.04 -3.43 -10.14
N HIS A 179 2.81 -3.02 -10.41
CA HIS A 179 2.36 -2.76 -11.78
C HIS A 179 2.96 -1.46 -12.34
N ASP A 180 2.93 -0.38 -11.57
CA ASP A 180 3.46 0.93 -11.96
C ASP A 180 4.35 1.54 -10.89
N ARG A 181 5.67 1.30 -10.97
CA ARG A 181 6.66 1.87 -10.04
C ARG A 181 6.76 3.40 -10.07
N TRP A 182 6.19 4.04 -11.11
CA TRP A 182 6.21 5.48 -11.33
C TRP A 182 4.88 6.16 -10.95
N PHE A 183 3.92 5.43 -10.40
CA PHE A 183 2.56 5.89 -10.14
C PHE A 183 2.52 7.22 -9.39
N VAL A 184 3.27 7.37 -8.30
CA VAL A 184 3.29 8.58 -7.45
C VAL A 184 3.55 9.84 -8.27
N ARG A 185 4.41 9.76 -9.28
CA ARG A 185 4.75 10.91 -10.14
C ARG A 185 3.65 11.31 -11.10
N LYS A 186 2.68 10.45 -11.34
CA LYS A 186 1.52 10.65 -12.22
C LYS A 186 0.25 10.98 -11.43
N MET A 187 0.25 10.75 -10.11
CA MET A 187 -0.92 10.77 -9.24
C MET A 187 -1.71 12.09 -9.34
N ILE A 188 -1.05 13.24 -9.25
CA ILE A 188 -1.73 14.55 -9.32
C ILE A 188 -2.47 14.75 -10.65
N GLY A 189 -1.86 14.36 -11.78
CA GLY A 189 -2.50 14.42 -13.10
C GLY A 189 -3.73 13.53 -13.16
N LEU A 190 -3.59 12.28 -12.73
CA LEU A 190 -4.68 11.31 -12.70
C LEU A 190 -5.87 11.80 -11.86
N LEU A 191 -5.63 12.35 -10.67
CA LEU A 191 -6.69 12.87 -9.81
C LEU A 191 -7.46 14.01 -10.48
N ARG A 192 -6.75 14.96 -11.15
CA ARG A 192 -7.38 16.04 -11.90
C ARG A 192 -8.21 15.52 -13.07
N ASP A 193 -7.68 14.58 -13.83
CA ASP A 193 -8.37 13.98 -14.99
C ASP A 193 -9.64 13.22 -14.58
N CYS A 194 -9.70 12.77 -13.33
CA CYS A 194 -10.87 12.12 -12.73
C CYS A 194 -11.81 13.09 -11.99
N GLY A 195 -11.61 14.41 -12.08
CA GLY A 195 -12.54 15.42 -11.57
C GLY A 195 -12.28 15.87 -10.11
N PHE A 196 -11.17 15.48 -9.52
CA PHE A 196 -10.79 15.95 -8.19
C PHE A 196 -9.99 17.27 -8.23
N GLU A 197 -10.03 18.01 -7.13
CA GLU A 197 -9.14 19.12 -6.82
C GLU A 197 -8.06 18.64 -5.84
N PRO A 198 -6.87 18.20 -6.33
CA PRO A 198 -5.82 17.69 -5.47
C PRO A 198 -5.11 18.82 -4.75
N GLY A 199 -4.91 18.64 -3.45
CA GLY A 199 -4.01 19.42 -2.64
C GLY A 199 -2.52 19.16 -2.96
N PRO A 200 -1.60 19.64 -2.13
CA PRO A 200 -0.18 19.45 -2.34
C PRO A 200 0.23 17.97 -2.18
N LEU A 201 1.15 17.52 -3.04
CA LEU A 201 1.82 16.24 -2.85
C LEU A 201 2.79 16.36 -1.67
N ARG A 202 2.65 15.49 -0.69
CA ARG A 202 3.56 15.37 0.44
C ARG A 202 4.39 14.12 0.32
N ASN A 203 5.69 14.22 0.57
CA ASN A 203 6.61 13.10 0.52
C ASN A 203 7.08 12.70 1.91
N TYR A 204 7.24 11.40 2.12
CA TYR A 204 7.70 10.79 3.36
C TYR A 204 8.87 9.88 3.04
N ALA A 205 10.01 10.12 3.69
CA ALA A 205 11.16 9.24 3.56
C ALA A 205 11.05 8.09 4.58
N TYR A 206 11.04 6.86 4.09
CA TYR A 206 11.25 5.67 4.89
C TYR A 206 12.71 5.23 4.73
N ALA A 207 13.41 5.09 5.83
CA ALA A 207 14.78 4.58 5.82
C ALA A 207 15.03 3.64 7.01
N GLU A 208 15.78 2.59 6.75
CA GLU A 208 16.29 1.65 7.76
C GLU A 208 17.80 1.82 7.85
N HIS A 209 18.30 2.19 9.02
CA HIS A 209 19.72 2.31 9.31
C HIS A 209 19.93 2.59 10.81
N PRO A 210 20.91 1.94 11.48
CA PRO A 210 21.57 0.71 11.06
C PRO A 210 20.74 -0.55 11.27
N GLU A 211 19.60 -0.41 12.00
CA GLU A 211 18.73 -1.50 12.35
C GLU A 211 17.84 -1.90 11.17
N PRO A 212 17.70 -3.21 10.89
CA PRO A 212 16.81 -3.70 9.86
C PRO A 212 15.33 -3.54 10.28
N GLY A 213 14.46 -3.27 9.31
CA GLY A 213 13.02 -3.21 9.47
C GLY A 213 12.31 -4.08 8.44
N TYR A 214 11.13 -3.64 7.95
CA TYR A 214 10.34 -4.47 7.03
C TYR A 214 11.04 -4.68 5.68
N MET A 215 11.88 -3.73 5.22
CA MET A 215 12.61 -3.87 3.95
C MET A 215 13.72 -4.94 4.02
N PHE A 216 14.13 -5.40 5.20
CA PHE A 216 15.03 -6.54 5.29
C PHE A 216 14.41 -7.81 4.68
N SER A 217 13.08 -7.96 4.77
CA SER A 217 12.36 -9.06 4.10
C SER A 217 12.47 -9.03 2.58
N TRP A 218 12.84 -7.89 2.01
CA TRP A 218 13.05 -7.73 0.56
C TRP A 218 14.23 -8.54 0.05
N ILE A 219 15.22 -8.80 0.91
CA ILE A 219 16.41 -9.59 0.56
C ILE A 219 16.01 -10.99 0.11
N GLU A 220 15.18 -11.68 0.89
CA GLU A 220 14.71 -13.01 0.52
C GLU A 220 13.81 -12.99 -0.69
N ARG A 221 12.79 -12.15 -0.66
CA ARG A 221 11.78 -12.05 -1.73
C ARG A 221 12.38 -11.63 -3.07
N GLY A 222 13.34 -10.68 -3.08
CA GLY A 222 14.02 -10.24 -4.29
C GLY A 222 15.00 -11.28 -4.82
N ALA A 223 15.69 -12.03 -3.94
CA ALA A 223 16.52 -13.15 -4.35
C ALA A 223 15.67 -14.26 -4.99
N ASP A 224 14.52 -14.57 -4.43
CA ASP A 224 13.58 -15.54 -4.97
C ASP A 224 13.00 -15.09 -6.33
N ALA A 225 12.70 -13.80 -6.48
CA ALA A 225 12.27 -13.23 -7.76
C ALA A 225 13.37 -13.36 -8.84
N LEU A 226 14.64 -13.11 -8.49
CA LEU A 226 15.78 -13.30 -9.40
C LEU A 226 15.97 -14.76 -9.79
N MET A 227 15.82 -15.69 -8.84
CA MET A 227 15.90 -17.13 -9.13
C MET A 227 14.76 -17.59 -10.03
N ALA A 228 13.54 -17.18 -9.74
CA ALA A 228 12.37 -17.48 -10.55
C ALA A 228 12.48 -16.95 -12.00
N ALA A 229 13.16 -15.80 -12.17
CA ALA A 229 13.47 -15.22 -13.47
C ALA A 229 14.70 -15.86 -14.17
N GLY A 230 15.35 -16.85 -13.56
CA GLY A 230 16.57 -17.47 -14.10
C GLY A 230 17.79 -16.55 -14.14
N ARG A 231 17.76 -15.43 -13.41
CA ARG A 231 18.83 -14.41 -13.37
C ARG A 231 19.86 -14.69 -12.28
N LEU A 232 19.56 -15.57 -11.34
CA LEU A 232 20.38 -15.91 -10.19
C LEU A 232 20.26 -17.41 -9.88
N GLY A 233 21.39 -18.07 -9.57
CA GLY A 233 21.39 -19.43 -9.03
C GLY A 233 21.40 -19.42 -7.50
N GLU A 234 21.21 -20.60 -6.89
CA GLU A 234 21.14 -20.77 -5.43
C GLU A 234 22.35 -20.22 -4.68
N ASP A 235 23.57 -20.42 -5.21
CA ASP A 235 24.81 -19.91 -4.61
C ASP A 235 24.84 -18.39 -4.62
N GLY A 236 24.40 -17.77 -5.70
CA GLY A 236 24.26 -16.30 -5.79
C GLY A 236 23.23 -15.75 -4.81
N ALA A 237 22.06 -16.40 -4.72
CA ALA A 237 21.02 -16.01 -3.75
C ALA A 237 21.54 -16.06 -2.31
N ARG A 238 22.24 -17.14 -1.97
CA ARG A 238 22.89 -17.31 -0.66
C ARG A 238 23.94 -16.21 -0.40
N ALA A 239 24.76 -15.89 -1.38
CA ALA A 239 25.77 -14.84 -1.25
C ALA A 239 25.15 -13.46 -0.99
N LEU A 240 24.05 -13.10 -1.68
CA LEU A 240 23.34 -11.83 -1.46
C LEU A 240 22.68 -11.78 -0.07
N LYS A 241 22.05 -12.87 0.38
CA LYS A 241 21.50 -12.98 1.74
C LYS A 241 22.60 -12.82 2.81
N SER A 242 23.73 -13.51 2.63
CA SER A 242 24.88 -13.39 3.56
C SER A 242 25.49 -12.00 3.58
N GLU A 243 25.51 -11.30 2.44
CA GLU A 243 26.00 -9.90 2.40
C GLU A 243 25.05 -8.98 3.19
N ALA A 244 23.73 -9.14 3.07
CA ALA A 244 22.78 -8.35 3.85
C ALA A 244 22.93 -8.61 5.35
N GLU A 245 23.02 -9.88 5.76
CA GLU A 245 23.26 -10.28 7.16
C GLU A 245 24.56 -9.70 7.71
N ARG A 246 25.64 -9.73 6.92
CA ARG A 246 26.93 -9.12 7.28
C ARG A 246 26.78 -7.62 7.51
N ARG A 247 26.06 -6.89 6.63
CA ARG A 247 25.82 -5.45 6.81
C ARG A 247 25.06 -5.13 8.09
N VAL A 248 24.08 -5.96 8.45
CA VAL A 248 23.37 -5.82 9.74
C VAL A 248 24.35 -6.01 10.90
N ALA A 249 25.16 -7.08 10.87
CA ALA A 249 26.13 -7.38 11.93
C ALA A 249 27.18 -6.30 12.09
N ASP A 250 27.59 -5.66 10.98
CA ASP A 250 28.59 -4.59 10.96
C ASP A 250 27.98 -3.18 11.21
N GLY A 251 26.66 -3.06 11.44
CA GLY A 251 25.95 -1.79 11.58
C GLY A 251 25.95 -0.93 10.30
N GLN A 252 26.05 -1.57 9.13
CA GLN A 252 26.10 -0.93 7.80
C GLN A 252 24.84 -1.19 6.98
N TRP A 253 23.79 -1.77 7.59
CA TRP A 253 22.53 -1.95 6.90
C TRP A 253 21.94 -0.59 6.49
N TYR A 254 21.48 -0.51 5.24
CA TYR A 254 20.77 0.64 4.72
C TYR A 254 19.71 0.19 3.73
N ALA A 255 18.51 0.69 3.92
CA ALA A 255 17.42 0.55 2.96
C ALA A 255 16.60 1.85 2.95
N GLN A 256 16.09 2.24 1.79
CA GLN A 256 15.21 3.39 1.69
C GLN A 256 14.10 3.19 0.67
N LEU A 257 12.99 3.92 0.90
CA LEU A 257 11.83 4.00 0.04
C LEU A 257 11.07 5.28 0.35
N CYS A 258 10.59 6.00 -0.67
CA CYS A 258 9.73 7.15 -0.43
C CYS A 258 8.26 6.77 -0.60
N PHE A 259 7.43 7.38 0.24
CA PHE A 259 5.98 7.37 0.10
C PHE A 259 5.48 8.77 -0.19
N ALA A 260 4.28 8.88 -0.72
CA ALA A 260 3.65 10.17 -0.92
C ALA A 260 2.15 10.11 -0.61
N SER A 261 1.61 11.23 -0.12
CA SER A 261 0.17 11.41 0.05
C SER A 261 -0.34 12.61 -0.73
N VAL A 262 -1.60 12.53 -1.11
CA VAL A 262 -2.41 13.64 -1.62
C VAL A 262 -3.79 13.55 -1.01
N ILE A 263 -4.25 14.65 -0.43
CA ILE A 263 -5.65 14.83 -0.05
C ILE A 263 -6.30 15.65 -1.16
N ALA A 264 -7.36 15.12 -1.75
CA ALA A 264 -8.05 15.73 -2.87
C ALA A 264 -9.54 15.92 -2.54
N ALA A 265 -10.09 17.07 -2.88
CA ALA A 265 -11.50 17.37 -2.69
C ALA A 265 -12.29 16.99 -3.95
N LYS A 266 -13.49 16.41 -3.74
CA LYS A 266 -14.53 16.36 -4.78
C LYS A 266 -15.26 17.70 -4.77
N PRO A 267 -15.31 18.44 -5.89
CA PRO A 267 -16.08 19.69 -5.98
C PRO A 267 -17.54 19.52 -5.53
N ALA A 268 -18.12 20.60 -4.97
CA ALA A 268 -19.50 20.62 -4.48
C ALA A 268 -20.55 20.61 -5.60
#